data_0ea768d904a6d31d6bcf9f742a0b3299
#
_entry.id   0ea768d904a6d31d6bcf9f742a0b3299
#
_cell.length_a   1.000
_cell.length_b   1.000
_cell.length_c   1.000
_cell.angle_alpha   90.00
_cell.angle_beta   90.00
_cell.angle_gamma   90.00
#
_symmetry.space_group_name_H-M   'P 1'
#
loop_
_entity.id
_entity.type
_entity.pdbx_description
1 polymer ?
#
loop_
_entity_poly.entity_id
_entity_poly.type
_entity_poly.pdbx_seq_one_letter_code
_entity_poly.pdbx_strand_id
1 'polypeptide(L)'
;MSFKEQVVDPFKLFCYQTVYYAVKCIPARRRNARLLLVKSDEIGDYILIRSCLGAFRRSVAYAGHHITFLGNVSCRQLFETYDSGIADEAIWLDKKRFSRNLFYRFHFLMRLRQAGFSDAINLIYSRSWRTDDQLVAVSTAANTVAMQTTDLPISPLERTLTPAHLYTRLETAGAETLFDAGRNSRFIHGLLDMPPEPVTTRLTVGAPPAGLSLPRTYFVIVPGSGHRDKRWPTENFAATARQLTRQYGLTPVICGSPADRQETLALHAVLGEQSLDLTGRTSLVDLLAVLKGAHCLISVDTGAVHLAAAVGCTVFGLFSGFHYGRFAPYPEAMTSRFFAIYPGETEEKIRSGRLAARDVPVGEMAKIPVEKVLRVITKNWIN
;
A
#
# COMPACT_ATOMS: atom_id res chain seq x y z
N MET A 1 -3.75 14.74 17.89
CA MET A 1 -5.16 14.70 17.45
C MET A 1 -5.43 13.28 17.05
N SER A 2 -6.37 12.63 17.71
CA SER A 2 -6.87 11.30 17.39
C SER A 2 -7.02 11.20 15.87
N PHE A 3 -6.65 10.09 15.27
CA PHE A 3 -7.12 9.69 13.94
C PHE A 3 -8.65 9.82 14.04
N LYS A 4 -9.15 11.00 13.69
CA LYS A 4 -10.57 11.21 13.61
C LYS A 4 -11.04 10.09 12.73
N GLU A 5 -11.82 9.16 13.27
CA GLU A 5 -12.76 8.41 12.47
C GLU A 5 -13.10 9.35 11.34
N GLN A 6 -12.75 9.00 10.10
CA GLN A 6 -13.09 9.89 8.99
C GLN A 6 -14.61 9.93 9.04
N VAL A 7 -15.12 10.96 9.72
CA VAL A 7 -16.56 11.21 9.80
C VAL A 7 -16.96 11.42 8.36
N VAL A 8 -17.37 10.33 7.76
CA VAL A 8 -17.89 10.38 6.40
C VAL A 8 -19.12 11.25 6.52
N ASP A 9 -19.13 12.31 5.75
CA ASP A 9 -20.32 13.13 5.59
C ASP A 9 -21.52 12.18 5.37
N PRO A 10 -22.52 12.16 6.28
CA PRO A 10 -23.66 11.27 6.19
C PRO A 10 -24.40 11.41 4.86
N PHE A 11 -24.43 12.61 4.29
CA PHE A 11 -24.99 12.85 2.97
C PHE A 11 -24.23 12.12 1.87
N LYS A 12 -22.90 12.13 1.93
CA LYS A 12 -22.06 11.41 0.98
C LYS A 12 -22.27 9.89 1.08
N LEU A 13 -22.39 9.38 2.30
CA LEU A 13 -22.67 7.97 2.52
C LEU A 13 -24.07 7.60 2.01
N PHE A 14 -25.06 8.46 2.21
CA PHE A 14 -26.38 8.31 1.62
C PHE A 14 -26.34 8.25 0.09
N CYS A 15 -25.60 9.15 -0.56
CA CYS A 15 -25.43 9.11 -2.03
C CYS A 15 -24.80 7.80 -2.50
N TYR A 16 -23.79 7.29 -1.78
CA TYR A 16 -23.16 5.99 -2.12
C TYR A 16 -24.14 4.85 -1.97
N GLN A 17 -24.96 4.87 -0.93
CA GLN A 17 -25.96 3.85 -0.69
C GLN A 17 -27.06 3.88 -1.77
N THR A 18 -27.49 5.06 -2.19
CA THR A 18 -28.46 5.23 -3.29
C THR A 18 -27.91 4.63 -4.60
N VAL A 19 -26.66 4.93 -4.94
CA VAL A 19 -25.99 4.34 -6.12
C VAL A 19 -25.92 2.83 -6.02
N TYR A 20 -25.55 2.30 -4.84
CA TYR A 20 -25.48 0.86 -4.59
C TYR A 20 -26.85 0.18 -4.84
N TYR A 21 -27.94 0.71 -4.27
CA TYR A 21 -29.26 0.14 -4.48
C TYR A 21 -29.76 0.27 -5.90
N ALA A 22 -29.49 1.40 -6.58
CA ALA A 22 -29.81 1.56 -7.99
C ALA A 22 -29.14 0.48 -8.86
N VAL A 23 -27.85 0.21 -8.59
CA VAL A 23 -27.13 -0.87 -9.29
C VAL A 23 -27.71 -2.25 -8.92
N LYS A 24 -28.09 -2.45 -7.66
CA LYS A 24 -28.65 -3.72 -7.20
C LYS A 24 -30.00 -4.06 -7.87
N CYS A 25 -30.76 -3.07 -8.31
CA CYS A 25 -32.00 -3.29 -9.07
C CYS A 25 -31.77 -3.76 -10.53
N ILE A 26 -30.56 -3.62 -11.06
CA ILE A 26 -30.21 -4.08 -12.41
C ILE A 26 -30.05 -5.60 -12.38
N PRO A 27 -30.63 -6.34 -13.36
CA PRO A 27 -30.44 -7.78 -13.44
C PRO A 27 -28.96 -8.17 -13.48
N ALA A 28 -28.59 -9.13 -12.68
CA ALA A 28 -27.23 -9.65 -12.64
C ALA A 28 -27.07 -10.82 -13.61
N ARG A 29 -25.91 -10.93 -14.23
CA ARG A 29 -25.52 -12.15 -14.91
C ARG A 29 -24.93 -13.11 -13.87
N ARG A 30 -25.35 -14.36 -13.92
CA ARG A 30 -24.68 -15.43 -13.18
C ARG A 30 -23.80 -16.21 -14.14
N ARG A 31 -22.53 -16.36 -13.80
CA ARG A 31 -21.58 -17.18 -14.56
C ARG A 31 -20.88 -18.12 -13.60
N ASN A 32 -20.75 -19.37 -13.99
CA ASN A 32 -20.02 -20.36 -13.21
C ASN A 32 -18.52 -20.24 -13.48
N ALA A 33 -17.72 -20.71 -12.54
CA ALA A 33 -16.25 -20.76 -12.62
C ALA A 33 -15.61 -19.39 -12.95
N ARG A 34 -16.10 -18.31 -12.31
CA ARG A 34 -15.48 -16.97 -12.37
C ARG A 34 -15.17 -16.47 -10.97
N LEU A 35 -13.89 -16.20 -10.73
CA LEU A 35 -13.37 -15.68 -9.48
C LEU A 35 -13.05 -14.19 -9.60
N LEU A 36 -13.56 -13.39 -8.66
CA LEU A 36 -13.17 -12.00 -8.47
C LEU A 36 -12.21 -11.89 -7.28
N LEU A 37 -11.00 -11.38 -7.51
CA LEU A 37 -10.04 -11.02 -6.47
C LEU A 37 -10.04 -9.52 -6.28
N VAL A 38 -10.46 -9.02 -5.11
CA VAL A 38 -10.52 -7.58 -4.81
C VAL A 38 -9.32 -7.17 -3.98
N LYS A 39 -8.44 -6.33 -4.55
CA LYS A 39 -7.25 -5.73 -3.90
C LYS A 39 -7.10 -4.28 -4.33
N SER A 40 -8.01 -3.44 -3.90
CA SER A 40 -8.10 -2.04 -4.31
C SER A 40 -7.35 -1.05 -3.42
N ASP A 41 -6.56 -1.50 -2.45
CA ASP A 41 -5.75 -0.66 -1.57
C ASP A 41 -4.49 -0.10 -2.25
N GLU A 42 -3.52 0.41 -1.49
CA GLU A 42 -2.45 1.23 -2.03
C GLU A 42 -1.24 0.40 -2.52
N ILE A 43 -0.24 1.07 -3.12
CA ILE A 43 0.95 0.45 -3.72
C ILE A 43 1.71 -0.43 -2.71
N GLY A 44 1.88 0.07 -1.47
CA GLY A 44 2.56 -0.70 -0.41
C GLY A 44 1.86 -2.02 -0.10
N ASP A 45 0.52 -1.98 0.03
CA ASP A 45 -0.30 -3.16 0.28
C ASP A 45 -0.23 -4.17 -0.89
N TYR A 46 -0.11 -3.66 -2.13
CA TYR A 46 0.07 -4.50 -3.31
C TYR A 46 1.43 -5.22 -3.27
N ILE A 47 2.52 -4.53 -2.95
CA ILE A 47 3.85 -5.14 -2.82
C ILE A 47 3.85 -6.25 -1.76
N LEU A 48 3.11 -6.07 -0.68
CA LEU A 48 3.05 -7.03 0.44
C LEU A 48 2.18 -8.27 0.17
N ILE A 49 1.40 -8.30 -0.91
CA ILE A 49 0.55 -9.46 -1.23
C ILE A 49 0.97 -10.16 -2.53
N ARG A 50 1.63 -9.47 -3.44
CA ARG A 50 1.80 -9.92 -4.82
C ARG A 50 2.40 -11.32 -4.98
N SER A 51 3.37 -11.70 -4.13
CA SER A 51 4.00 -13.01 -4.19
C SER A 51 3.04 -14.17 -3.90
N CYS A 52 1.96 -13.92 -3.19
CA CYS A 52 0.97 -14.92 -2.81
C CYS A 52 -0.16 -15.06 -3.84
N LEU A 53 -0.37 -14.05 -4.71
CA LEU A 53 -1.51 -14.05 -5.64
C LEU A 53 -1.49 -15.21 -6.63
N GLY A 54 -0.30 -15.65 -7.05
CA GLY A 54 -0.15 -16.80 -7.96
C GLY A 54 -0.69 -18.12 -7.40
N ALA A 55 -0.88 -18.22 -6.08
CA ALA A 55 -1.46 -19.41 -5.45
C ALA A 55 -2.89 -19.71 -5.94
N PHE A 56 -3.68 -18.68 -6.24
CA PHE A 56 -5.03 -18.89 -6.80
C PHE A 56 -5.00 -19.65 -8.11
N ARG A 57 -4.07 -19.34 -9.01
CA ARG A 57 -3.93 -20.00 -10.30
C ARG A 57 -3.44 -21.45 -10.15
N ARG A 58 -2.61 -21.72 -9.14
CA ARG A 58 -2.07 -23.07 -8.86
C ARG A 58 -3.00 -23.94 -8.01
N SER A 59 -4.00 -23.35 -7.36
CA SER A 59 -4.89 -24.09 -6.46
C SER A 59 -5.85 -24.99 -7.23
N VAL A 60 -6.12 -26.16 -6.68
CA VAL A 60 -7.15 -27.09 -7.23
C VAL A 60 -8.53 -26.44 -7.24
N ALA A 61 -8.83 -25.61 -6.24
CA ALA A 61 -10.13 -24.96 -6.10
C ALA A 61 -10.46 -24.00 -7.26
N TYR A 62 -9.44 -23.32 -7.82
CA TYR A 62 -9.63 -22.27 -8.83
C TYR A 62 -8.89 -22.52 -10.16
N ALA A 63 -8.24 -23.68 -10.35
CA ALA A 63 -7.48 -23.99 -11.56
C ALA A 63 -8.31 -23.85 -12.85
N GLY A 64 -9.61 -24.15 -12.81
CA GLY A 64 -10.54 -24.02 -13.95
C GLY A 64 -11.30 -22.68 -13.99
N HIS A 65 -11.05 -21.76 -13.08
CA HIS A 65 -11.79 -20.49 -13.03
C HIS A 65 -11.15 -19.42 -13.92
N HIS A 66 -12.01 -18.62 -14.53
CA HIS A 66 -11.59 -17.33 -15.10
C HIS A 66 -11.37 -16.35 -13.96
N ILE A 67 -10.13 -16.00 -13.70
CA ILE A 67 -9.74 -15.12 -12.60
C ILE A 67 -9.74 -13.66 -13.07
N THR A 68 -10.52 -12.82 -12.41
CA THR A 68 -10.54 -11.38 -12.59
C THR A 68 -9.89 -10.70 -11.39
N PHE A 69 -8.81 -9.97 -11.60
CA PHE A 69 -8.16 -9.16 -10.57
C PHE A 69 -8.71 -7.73 -10.60
N LEU A 70 -9.26 -7.25 -9.47
CA LEU A 70 -9.69 -5.88 -9.30
C LEU A 70 -8.71 -5.16 -8.40
N GLY A 71 -7.88 -4.29 -9.00
CA GLY A 71 -6.83 -3.53 -8.33
C GLY A 71 -7.05 -2.02 -8.35
N ASN A 72 -6.26 -1.30 -7.54
CA ASN A 72 -6.16 0.15 -7.62
C ASN A 72 -5.40 0.53 -8.91
N VAL A 73 -5.88 1.54 -9.62
CA VAL A 73 -5.23 2.03 -10.86
C VAL A 73 -3.76 2.42 -10.63
N SER A 74 -3.41 2.85 -9.43
CA SER A 74 -2.01 3.17 -9.06
C SER A 74 -1.08 1.95 -9.13
N CYS A 75 -1.60 0.73 -8.97
CA CYS A 75 -0.83 -0.52 -9.03
C CYS A 75 -0.79 -1.13 -10.44
N ARG A 76 -1.55 -0.57 -11.39
CA ARG A 76 -1.74 -1.15 -12.72
C ARG A 76 -0.44 -1.51 -13.40
N GLN A 77 0.49 -0.57 -13.46
CA GLN A 77 1.76 -0.77 -14.16
C GLN A 77 2.62 -1.88 -13.52
N LEU A 78 2.62 -1.97 -12.19
CA LEU A 78 3.33 -3.05 -11.49
C LEU A 78 2.72 -4.40 -11.82
N PHE A 79 1.39 -4.50 -11.78
CA PHE A 79 0.70 -5.73 -12.11
C PHE A 79 0.95 -6.16 -13.57
N GLU A 80 0.77 -5.24 -14.52
CA GLU A 80 0.94 -5.52 -15.95
C GLU A 80 2.39 -5.93 -16.28
N THR A 81 3.38 -5.38 -15.56
CA THR A 81 4.79 -5.69 -15.80
C THR A 81 5.23 -7.00 -15.15
N TYR A 82 4.78 -7.30 -13.94
CA TYR A 82 5.35 -8.37 -13.12
C TYR A 82 4.39 -9.51 -12.81
N ASP A 83 3.09 -9.29 -12.88
CA ASP A 83 2.09 -10.18 -12.31
C ASP A 83 0.91 -10.47 -13.26
N SER A 84 0.99 -10.07 -14.54
CA SER A 84 -0.08 -10.21 -15.53
C SER A 84 -0.57 -11.66 -15.72
N GLY A 85 0.30 -12.66 -15.52
CA GLY A 85 -0.06 -14.08 -15.60
C GLY A 85 -0.93 -14.62 -14.45
N ILE A 86 -1.19 -13.80 -13.42
CA ILE A 86 -2.00 -14.20 -12.26
C ILE A 86 -3.49 -14.25 -12.61
N ALA A 87 -3.98 -13.37 -13.46
CA ALA A 87 -5.39 -13.23 -13.81
C ALA A 87 -5.62 -13.24 -15.33
N ASP A 88 -6.80 -13.66 -15.75
CA ASP A 88 -7.23 -13.64 -17.16
C ASP A 88 -7.72 -12.24 -17.55
N GLU A 89 -8.25 -11.50 -16.58
CA GLU A 89 -8.73 -10.12 -16.74
C GLU A 89 -8.29 -9.26 -15.55
N ALA A 90 -7.93 -8.00 -15.80
CA ALA A 90 -7.70 -7.02 -14.75
C ALA A 90 -8.64 -5.82 -14.89
N ILE A 91 -9.24 -5.40 -13.77
CA ILE A 91 -10.13 -4.24 -13.67
C ILE A 91 -9.47 -3.23 -12.74
N TRP A 92 -9.36 -1.98 -13.18
CA TRP A 92 -8.65 -0.94 -12.43
C TRP A 92 -9.61 0.08 -11.86
N LEU A 93 -9.58 0.22 -10.53
CA LEU A 93 -10.37 1.19 -9.79
C LEU A 93 -9.57 2.47 -9.55
N ASP A 94 -10.05 3.60 -10.06
CA ASP A 94 -9.62 4.92 -9.59
C ASP A 94 -10.42 5.26 -8.31
N LYS A 95 -9.83 5.00 -7.14
CA LYS A 95 -10.46 5.24 -5.82
C LYS A 95 -10.86 6.70 -5.62
N LYS A 96 -10.04 7.64 -6.10
CA LYS A 96 -10.31 9.07 -5.97
C LYS A 96 -11.53 9.47 -6.79
N ARG A 97 -11.60 9.00 -8.03
CA ARG A 97 -12.75 9.22 -8.92
C ARG A 97 -13.99 8.49 -8.39
N PHE A 98 -13.85 7.25 -7.92
CA PHE A 98 -14.93 6.46 -7.34
C PHE A 98 -15.56 7.12 -6.12
N SER A 99 -14.77 7.83 -5.31
CA SER A 99 -15.23 8.56 -4.13
C SER A 99 -15.80 9.96 -4.41
N ARG A 100 -15.53 10.53 -5.61
CA ARG A 100 -15.91 11.92 -5.92
C ARG A 100 -16.95 12.04 -7.03
N ASN A 101 -17.10 11.02 -7.87
CA ASN A 101 -17.95 11.04 -9.05
C ASN A 101 -18.95 9.87 -8.99
N LEU A 102 -20.22 10.19 -8.69
CA LEU A 102 -21.29 9.20 -8.55
C LEU A 102 -21.61 8.49 -9.87
N PHE A 103 -21.45 9.17 -11.01
CA PHE A 103 -21.64 8.57 -12.32
C PHE A 103 -20.57 7.50 -12.61
N TYR A 104 -19.31 7.82 -12.37
CA TYR A 104 -18.23 6.84 -12.47
C TYR A 104 -18.48 5.65 -11.53
N ARG A 105 -18.86 5.94 -10.27
CA ARG A 105 -19.19 4.91 -9.27
C ARG A 105 -20.31 3.99 -9.78
N PHE A 106 -21.41 4.55 -10.28
CA PHE A 106 -22.53 3.79 -10.82
C PHE A 106 -22.08 2.85 -11.95
N HIS A 107 -21.37 3.37 -12.95
CA HIS A 107 -20.93 2.58 -14.10
C HIS A 107 -19.91 1.50 -13.71
N PHE A 108 -19.03 1.81 -12.78
CA PHE A 108 -18.07 0.84 -12.27
C PHE A 108 -18.75 -0.33 -11.55
N LEU A 109 -19.67 -0.04 -10.63
CA LEU A 109 -20.44 -1.05 -9.91
C LEU A 109 -21.36 -1.85 -10.84
N MET A 110 -21.98 -1.18 -11.82
CA MET A 110 -22.81 -1.83 -12.85
C MET A 110 -21.98 -2.82 -13.69
N ARG A 111 -20.78 -2.42 -14.13
CA ARG A 111 -19.86 -3.31 -14.85
C ARG A 111 -19.56 -4.58 -14.07
N LEU A 112 -19.24 -4.47 -12.77
CA LEU A 112 -18.98 -5.63 -11.92
C LEU A 112 -20.23 -6.54 -11.81
N ARG A 113 -21.39 -5.94 -11.61
CA ARG A 113 -22.65 -6.69 -11.52
C ARG A 113 -22.97 -7.46 -12.80
N GLN A 114 -22.70 -6.86 -13.96
CA GLN A 114 -22.94 -7.49 -15.26
C GLN A 114 -21.86 -8.50 -15.65
N ALA A 115 -20.65 -8.41 -15.09
CA ALA A 115 -19.58 -9.37 -15.33
C ALA A 115 -19.97 -10.77 -14.84
N GLY A 116 -20.65 -10.88 -13.70
CA GLY A 116 -21.11 -12.11 -13.08
C GLY A 116 -19.97 -12.98 -12.55
N PHE A 117 -20.00 -13.28 -11.26
CA PHE A 117 -18.97 -14.08 -10.60
C PHE A 117 -19.65 -15.20 -9.78
N SER A 118 -19.01 -16.37 -9.72
CA SER A 118 -19.39 -17.44 -8.78
C SER A 118 -18.79 -17.19 -7.40
N ASP A 119 -17.57 -16.66 -7.38
CA ASP A 119 -16.77 -16.46 -6.18
C ASP A 119 -16.17 -15.05 -6.14
N ALA A 120 -16.14 -14.43 -4.98
CA ALA A 120 -15.48 -13.15 -4.76
C ALA A 120 -14.68 -13.17 -3.45
N ILE A 121 -13.41 -12.87 -3.54
CA ILE A 121 -12.50 -12.83 -2.39
C ILE A 121 -12.00 -11.42 -2.18
N ASN A 122 -12.29 -10.85 -1.00
CA ASN A 122 -11.75 -9.57 -0.59
C ASN A 122 -10.41 -9.77 0.11
N LEU A 123 -9.33 -9.35 -0.54
CA LEU A 123 -7.95 -9.50 -0.09
C LEU A 123 -7.48 -8.34 0.80
N ILE A 124 -8.42 -7.49 1.26
CA ILE A 124 -8.12 -6.29 2.04
C ILE A 124 -8.44 -6.55 3.51
N TYR A 125 -7.44 -6.35 4.39
CA TYR A 125 -7.63 -6.52 5.83
C TYR A 125 -8.44 -5.38 6.44
N SER A 126 -8.08 -4.13 6.17
CA SER A 126 -8.78 -2.91 6.65
C SER A 126 -9.81 -2.43 5.61
N ARG A 127 -10.76 -3.29 5.26
CA ARG A 127 -11.78 -3.01 4.25
C ARG A 127 -12.85 -2.04 4.75
N SER A 128 -13.57 -1.42 3.82
CA SER A 128 -14.67 -0.51 4.13
C SER A 128 -15.89 -0.76 3.25
N TRP A 129 -17.09 -0.52 3.82
CA TRP A 129 -18.34 -0.56 3.06
C TRP A 129 -18.38 0.44 1.91
N ARG A 130 -17.74 1.60 2.10
CA ARG A 130 -17.71 2.67 1.08
C ARG A 130 -17.03 2.26 -0.22
N THR A 131 -16.14 1.26 -0.19
CA THR A 131 -15.37 0.84 -1.36
C THR A 131 -15.40 -0.66 -1.50
N ASP A 132 -14.61 -1.35 -0.73
CA ASP A 132 -14.22 -2.74 -0.97
C ASP A 132 -15.38 -3.70 -0.80
N ASP A 133 -16.17 -3.52 0.26
CA ASP A 133 -17.32 -4.37 0.55
C ASP A 133 -18.45 -4.16 -0.47
N GLN A 134 -18.66 -2.92 -0.98
CA GLN A 134 -19.63 -2.69 -2.06
C GLN A 134 -19.22 -3.36 -3.38
N LEU A 135 -17.92 -3.42 -3.69
CA LEU A 135 -17.42 -4.12 -4.87
C LEU A 135 -17.78 -5.62 -4.82
N VAL A 136 -17.59 -6.22 -3.65
CA VAL A 136 -17.99 -7.61 -3.43
C VAL A 136 -19.52 -7.76 -3.47
N ALA A 137 -20.26 -6.89 -2.79
CA ALA A 137 -21.71 -6.98 -2.69
C ALA A 137 -22.43 -6.89 -4.04
N VAL A 138 -21.92 -6.09 -4.98
CA VAL A 138 -22.52 -5.97 -6.33
C VAL A 138 -22.10 -7.09 -7.28
N SER A 139 -21.03 -7.82 -7.00
CA SER A 139 -20.53 -8.91 -7.84
C SER A 139 -21.54 -10.06 -7.98
N THR A 140 -22.46 -10.17 -7.02
CA THR A 140 -23.47 -11.24 -6.92
C THR A 140 -22.89 -12.65 -6.81
N ALA A 141 -21.63 -12.75 -6.42
CA ALA A 141 -21.00 -14.03 -6.15
C ALA A 141 -21.75 -14.79 -5.05
N ALA A 142 -21.94 -16.08 -5.28
CA ALA A 142 -22.59 -16.95 -4.28
C ALA A 142 -21.66 -17.26 -3.11
N ASN A 143 -20.37 -17.36 -3.39
CA ASN A 143 -19.34 -17.58 -2.39
C ASN A 143 -18.52 -16.27 -2.22
N THR A 144 -18.60 -15.67 -1.06
CA THR A 144 -17.89 -14.42 -0.74
C THR A 144 -17.02 -14.63 0.48
N VAL A 145 -15.72 -14.34 0.35
CA VAL A 145 -14.72 -14.58 1.40
C VAL A 145 -13.95 -13.31 1.72
N ALA A 146 -13.66 -13.09 2.99
CA ALA A 146 -12.75 -12.03 3.44
C ALA A 146 -11.95 -12.45 4.67
N MET A 147 -10.94 -11.66 4.99
CA MET A 147 -10.21 -11.78 6.27
C MET A 147 -11.14 -11.39 7.42
N GLN A 148 -11.15 -12.19 8.49
CA GLN A 148 -11.71 -11.76 9.75
C GLN A 148 -10.82 -10.65 10.33
N THR A 149 -11.41 -9.52 10.68
CA THR A 149 -10.67 -8.38 11.20
C THR A 149 -11.47 -7.63 12.24
N THR A 150 -10.78 -7.16 13.26
CA THR A 150 -11.27 -6.14 14.20
C THR A 150 -10.91 -4.73 13.74
N ASP A 151 -10.02 -4.63 12.75
CA ASP A 151 -9.48 -3.39 12.17
C ASP A 151 -10.30 -2.89 10.98
N LEU A 152 -11.59 -2.60 11.22
CA LEU A 152 -12.43 -1.95 10.21
C LEU A 152 -12.44 -0.44 10.43
N PRO A 153 -11.89 0.35 9.50
CA PRO A 153 -11.87 1.82 9.58
C PRO A 153 -13.22 2.40 9.17
N ILE A 154 -14.30 1.92 9.80
CA ILE A 154 -15.68 2.29 9.46
C ILE A 154 -16.36 2.98 10.61
N SER A 155 -17.16 4.02 10.31
CA SER A 155 -18.00 4.69 11.28
C SER A 155 -19.15 3.79 11.78
N PRO A 156 -19.74 4.07 12.95
CA PRO A 156 -20.92 3.35 13.43
C PRO A 156 -22.06 3.30 12.38
N LEU A 157 -22.30 4.41 11.69
CA LEU A 157 -23.30 4.49 10.62
C LEU A 157 -22.94 3.58 9.43
N GLU A 158 -21.69 3.56 9.03
CA GLU A 158 -21.22 2.67 7.95
C GLU A 158 -21.39 1.20 8.34
N ARG A 159 -21.15 0.86 9.59
CA ARG A 159 -21.36 -0.48 10.11
C ARG A 159 -22.82 -0.94 10.01
N THR A 160 -23.78 -0.07 10.27
CA THR A 160 -25.22 -0.40 10.13
C THR A 160 -25.64 -0.59 8.67
N LEU A 161 -24.92 0.03 7.73
CA LEU A 161 -25.22 -0.09 6.30
C LEU A 161 -24.56 -1.31 5.64
N THR A 162 -23.57 -1.90 6.30
CA THR A 162 -22.89 -3.12 5.80
C THR A 162 -23.82 -4.32 6.02
N PRO A 163 -24.19 -5.08 4.97
CA PRO A 163 -25.03 -6.25 5.13
C PRO A 163 -24.42 -7.29 6.07
N ALA A 164 -25.18 -7.77 7.04
CA ALA A 164 -24.70 -8.72 8.06
C ALA A 164 -24.11 -10.01 7.47
N HIS A 165 -24.64 -10.44 6.32
CA HIS A 165 -24.25 -11.68 5.64
C HIS A 165 -23.56 -11.39 4.29
N LEU A 166 -22.78 -10.29 4.22
CA LEU A 166 -22.05 -9.96 3.01
C LEU A 166 -21.03 -11.04 2.64
N TYR A 167 -20.39 -11.61 3.63
CA TYR A 167 -19.42 -12.70 3.45
C TYR A 167 -20.02 -14.03 3.93
N THR A 168 -19.97 -15.04 3.05
CA THR A 168 -20.36 -16.42 3.38
C THR A 168 -19.32 -17.10 4.27
N ARG A 169 -18.05 -16.59 4.20
CA ARG A 169 -16.94 -17.10 5.00
C ARG A 169 -15.99 -15.97 5.39
N LEU A 170 -15.63 -15.94 6.68
CA LEU A 170 -14.58 -15.07 7.21
C LEU A 170 -13.44 -15.95 7.73
N GLU A 171 -12.23 -15.71 7.22
CA GLU A 171 -11.02 -16.46 7.57
C GLU A 171 -10.11 -15.71 8.51
N THR A 172 -9.59 -16.40 9.50
CA THR A 172 -8.62 -15.82 10.44
C THR A 172 -7.30 -15.52 9.73
N ALA A 173 -6.88 -14.27 9.76
CA ALA A 173 -5.64 -13.80 9.13
C ALA A 173 -4.48 -13.53 10.13
N GLY A 174 -4.59 -14.03 11.36
CA GLY A 174 -3.58 -13.88 12.42
C GLY A 174 -3.76 -12.63 13.27
N ALA A 175 -2.79 -12.36 14.17
CA ALA A 175 -2.82 -11.25 15.11
C ALA A 175 -2.78 -9.88 14.39
N GLU A 176 -3.31 -8.84 15.05
CA GLU A 176 -3.36 -7.47 14.50
C GLU A 176 -1.97 -6.91 14.14
N THR A 177 -0.96 -7.24 14.93
CA THR A 177 0.44 -6.82 14.74
C THR A 177 1.23 -7.70 13.78
N LEU A 178 0.58 -8.68 13.12
CA LEU A 178 1.26 -9.51 12.13
C LEU A 178 1.63 -8.69 10.90
N PHE A 179 2.88 -8.79 10.46
CA PHE A 179 3.33 -8.14 9.23
C PHE A 179 2.48 -8.54 8.03
N ASP A 180 1.99 -7.56 7.28
CA ASP A 180 0.92 -7.78 6.31
C ASP A 180 1.29 -8.77 5.19
N ALA A 181 2.57 -8.91 4.81
CA ALA A 181 2.95 -9.95 3.86
C ALA A 181 2.75 -11.36 4.44
N GLY A 182 3.10 -11.59 5.70
CA GLY A 182 2.82 -12.84 6.42
C GLY A 182 1.32 -13.09 6.63
N ARG A 183 0.57 -12.01 6.91
CA ARG A 183 -0.90 -12.06 7.02
C ARG A 183 -1.54 -12.52 5.70
N ASN A 184 -1.13 -11.91 4.60
CA ASN A 184 -1.64 -12.22 3.26
C ASN A 184 -1.32 -13.67 2.88
N SER A 185 -0.11 -14.13 3.16
CA SER A 185 0.29 -15.53 2.92
C SER A 185 -0.57 -16.50 3.74
N ARG A 186 -0.71 -16.26 5.04
CA ARG A 186 -1.53 -17.10 5.92
C ARG A 186 -2.97 -17.17 5.44
N PHE A 187 -3.57 -16.04 5.08
CA PHE A 187 -4.93 -15.99 4.59
C PHE A 187 -5.10 -16.77 3.29
N ILE A 188 -4.25 -16.51 2.29
CA ILE A 188 -4.40 -17.11 0.96
C ILE A 188 -4.12 -18.60 1.00
N HIS A 189 -3.02 -19.03 1.62
CA HIS A 189 -2.68 -20.46 1.67
C HIS A 189 -3.67 -21.23 2.56
N GLY A 190 -4.12 -20.66 3.67
CA GLY A 190 -5.16 -21.27 4.51
C GLY A 190 -6.50 -21.38 3.79
N LEU A 191 -6.91 -20.36 3.03
CA LEU A 191 -8.15 -20.40 2.23
C LEU A 191 -8.10 -21.47 1.14
N LEU A 192 -6.94 -21.68 0.53
CA LEU A 192 -6.74 -22.59 -0.60
C LEU A 192 -6.33 -24.00 -0.17
N ASP A 193 -6.22 -24.26 1.13
CA ASP A 193 -5.72 -25.52 1.69
C ASP A 193 -4.34 -25.92 1.10
N MET A 194 -3.48 -24.92 0.98
CA MET A 194 -2.13 -25.08 0.43
C MET A 194 -1.08 -24.93 1.53
N PRO A 195 0.06 -25.62 1.43
CA PRO A 195 1.17 -25.42 2.35
C PRO A 195 1.67 -23.97 2.27
N PRO A 196 2.12 -23.38 3.40
CA PRO A 196 2.67 -22.04 3.39
C PRO A 196 3.94 -21.96 2.54
N GLU A 197 4.01 -20.96 1.66
CA GLU A 197 5.19 -20.66 0.87
C GLU A 197 6.03 -19.55 1.55
N PRO A 198 7.35 -19.51 1.30
CA PRO A 198 8.20 -18.42 1.78
C PRO A 198 7.70 -17.07 1.29
N VAL A 199 7.45 -16.15 2.21
CA VAL A 199 6.96 -14.81 1.88
C VAL A 199 8.10 -13.94 1.38
N THR A 200 7.96 -13.36 0.20
CA THR A 200 8.93 -12.43 -0.36
C THR A 200 8.24 -11.23 -1.00
N THR A 201 8.89 -10.08 -0.91
CA THR A 201 8.48 -8.89 -1.68
C THR A 201 9.40 -8.66 -2.89
N ARG A 202 10.43 -9.47 -3.07
CA ARG A 202 11.48 -9.24 -4.07
C ARG A 202 10.95 -9.12 -5.49
N LEU A 203 11.51 -8.14 -6.19
CA LEU A 203 11.30 -7.87 -7.61
C LEU A 203 12.64 -7.86 -8.36
N THR A 204 12.66 -8.51 -9.50
CA THR A 204 13.78 -8.36 -10.45
C THR A 204 13.45 -7.24 -11.41
N VAL A 205 14.28 -6.20 -11.41
CA VAL A 205 14.06 -5.00 -12.24
C VAL A 205 15.27 -4.79 -13.16
N GLY A 206 14.99 -4.23 -14.34
CA GLY A 206 16.01 -3.85 -15.31
C GLY A 206 16.83 -2.61 -14.89
N ALA A 207 17.62 -2.11 -15.82
CA ALA A 207 18.30 -0.83 -15.68
C ALA A 207 17.31 0.33 -15.77
N PRO A 208 17.61 1.50 -15.18
CA PRO A 208 16.85 2.71 -15.38
C PRO A 208 16.75 3.08 -16.87
N PRO A 209 15.65 3.71 -17.31
CA PRO A 209 15.52 4.19 -18.69
C PRO A 209 16.67 5.13 -19.09
N ALA A 210 17.17 4.99 -20.30
CA ALA A 210 18.29 5.81 -20.83
C ALA A 210 18.00 7.34 -20.78
N GLY A 211 16.72 7.73 -20.78
CA GLY A 211 16.30 9.14 -20.67
C GLY A 211 16.39 9.74 -19.26
N LEU A 212 16.72 8.94 -18.24
CA LEU A 212 16.95 9.41 -16.88
C LEU A 212 18.47 9.54 -16.66
N SER A 213 18.99 10.77 -16.76
CA SER A 213 20.40 11.05 -16.45
C SER A 213 20.62 10.99 -14.92
N LEU A 214 20.88 9.81 -14.40
CA LEU A 214 21.14 9.61 -12.96
C LEU A 214 22.61 9.91 -12.64
N PRO A 215 22.91 10.47 -11.46
CA PRO A 215 24.28 10.59 -10.95
C PRO A 215 24.93 9.21 -10.79
N ARG A 216 26.26 9.15 -10.89
CA ARG A 216 27.00 7.88 -10.74
C ARG A 216 26.77 7.23 -9.37
N THR A 217 26.72 8.04 -8.33
CA THR A 217 26.50 7.63 -6.94
C THR A 217 25.46 8.53 -6.32
N TYR A 218 24.38 7.94 -5.82
CA TYR A 218 23.24 8.70 -5.31
C TYR A 218 22.45 7.94 -4.24
N PHE A 219 21.65 8.68 -3.51
CA PHE A 219 20.59 8.16 -2.65
C PHE A 219 19.25 8.82 -3.00
N VAL A 220 18.17 8.14 -2.69
CA VAL A 220 16.82 8.64 -3.01
C VAL A 220 16.16 9.24 -1.79
N ILE A 221 15.46 10.36 -1.98
CA ILE A 221 14.58 10.96 -0.98
C ILE A 221 13.14 10.98 -1.51
N VAL A 222 12.20 10.45 -0.72
CA VAL A 222 10.76 10.57 -0.98
C VAL A 222 10.13 11.30 0.21
N PRO A 223 9.99 12.65 0.15
CA PRO A 223 9.52 13.45 1.27
C PRO A 223 8.00 13.51 1.37
N GLY A 224 7.30 13.24 0.25
CA GLY A 224 5.85 13.39 0.13
C GLY A 224 5.06 12.28 0.82
N SER A 225 3.89 12.63 1.32
CA SER A 225 2.89 11.70 1.82
C SER A 225 1.48 12.23 1.54
N GLY A 226 0.56 11.32 1.23
CA GLY A 226 -0.86 11.63 1.10
C GLY A 226 -1.50 12.19 2.38
N HIS A 227 -0.85 12.05 3.54
CA HIS A 227 -1.30 12.53 4.84
C HIS A 227 -0.29 13.51 5.42
N ARG A 228 -0.76 14.72 5.79
CA ARG A 228 0.10 15.78 6.37
C ARG A 228 0.79 15.31 7.65
N ASP A 229 0.10 14.55 8.48
CA ASP A 229 0.61 14.05 9.76
C ASP A 229 1.77 13.03 9.61
N LYS A 230 1.99 12.53 8.40
CA LYS A 230 3.12 11.64 8.06
C LYS A 230 4.31 12.40 7.45
N ARG A 231 4.29 13.72 7.37
CA ARG A 231 5.37 14.51 6.76
C ARG A 231 6.46 14.81 7.77
N TRP A 232 7.70 14.70 7.33
CA TRP A 232 8.86 15.20 8.06
C TRP A 232 9.25 16.58 7.51
N PRO A 233 9.71 17.54 8.34
CA PRO A 233 10.05 18.88 7.87
C PRO A 233 11.07 18.87 6.72
N THR A 234 10.85 19.73 5.75
CA THR A 234 11.73 19.87 4.57
C THR A 234 13.16 20.19 4.97
N GLU A 235 13.33 21.04 5.98
CA GLU A 235 14.63 21.46 6.53
C GLU A 235 15.40 20.28 7.10
N ASN A 236 14.71 19.33 7.71
CA ASN A 236 15.31 18.12 8.27
C ASN A 236 15.79 17.18 7.17
N PHE A 237 14.99 16.99 6.09
CA PHE A 237 15.45 16.28 4.89
C PHE A 237 16.66 16.95 4.27
N ALA A 238 16.66 18.29 4.13
CA ALA A 238 17.76 19.03 3.56
C ALA A 238 19.04 18.93 4.41
N ALA A 239 18.92 19.04 5.74
CA ALA A 239 20.06 18.87 6.65
C ALA A 239 20.66 17.47 6.55
N THR A 240 19.81 16.44 6.53
CA THR A 240 20.23 15.05 6.35
C THR A 240 20.93 14.86 5.00
N ALA A 241 20.35 15.39 3.92
CA ALA A 241 20.90 15.28 2.57
C ALA A 241 22.28 15.92 2.46
N ARG A 242 22.42 17.15 2.95
CA ARG A 242 23.72 17.86 2.96
C ARG A 242 24.80 17.11 3.73
N GLN A 243 24.43 16.49 4.85
CA GLN A 243 25.38 15.69 5.63
C GLN A 243 25.84 14.46 4.87
N LEU A 244 24.93 13.72 4.23
CA LEU A 244 25.27 12.54 3.43
C LEU A 244 26.11 12.91 2.19
N THR A 245 25.77 14.01 1.52
CA THR A 245 26.59 14.50 0.40
C THR A 245 28.00 14.85 0.85
N ARG A 246 28.16 15.56 1.97
CA ARG A 246 29.48 15.90 2.51
C ARG A 246 30.29 14.70 2.96
N GLN A 247 29.65 13.74 3.60
CA GLN A 247 30.34 12.60 4.22
C GLN A 247 30.66 11.49 3.23
N TYR A 248 29.76 11.23 2.27
CA TYR A 248 29.86 10.06 1.36
C TYR A 248 29.95 10.43 -0.11
N GLY A 249 29.90 11.70 -0.49
CA GLY A 249 29.96 12.15 -1.88
C GLY A 249 28.76 11.75 -2.73
N LEU A 250 27.63 11.45 -2.10
CA LEU A 250 26.41 11.01 -2.79
C LEU A 250 25.53 12.19 -3.21
N THR A 251 24.94 12.10 -4.38
CA THR A 251 23.97 13.09 -4.86
C THR A 251 22.56 12.72 -4.40
N PRO A 252 21.80 13.63 -3.77
CA PRO A 252 20.39 13.40 -3.45
C PRO A 252 19.53 13.42 -4.72
N VAL A 253 18.75 12.36 -4.94
CA VAL A 253 17.75 12.25 -5.99
C VAL A 253 16.37 12.30 -5.33
N ILE A 254 15.62 13.35 -5.63
CA ILE A 254 14.29 13.57 -5.07
C ILE A 254 13.26 12.90 -5.96
N CYS A 255 12.45 12.00 -5.40
CA CYS A 255 11.38 11.32 -6.11
C CYS A 255 10.03 11.57 -5.42
N GLY A 256 8.97 11.47 -6.19
CA GLY A 256 7.59 11.63 -5.72
C GLY A 256 6.60 11.59 -6.88
N SER A 257 5.33 11.44 -6.55
CA SER A 257 4.25 11.58 -7.52
C SER A 257 4.02 13.06 -7.88
N PRO A 258 3.27 13.38 -8.94
CA PRO A 258 2.86 14.77 -9.21
C PRO A 258 2.10 15.44 -8.04
N ALA A 259 1.47 14.65 -7.18
CA ALA A 259 0.76 15.17 -6.01
C ALA A 259 1.70 15.62 -4.89
N ASP A 260 2.95 15.15 -4.89
CA ASP A 260 3.98 15.49 -3.89
C ASP A 260 4.81 16.72 -4.30
N ARG A 261 4.43 17.38 -5.42
CA ARG A 261 5.24 18.45 -6.04
C ARG A 261 5.52 19.63 -5.11
N GLN A 262 4.64 19.93 -4.18
CA GLN A 262 4.85 21.01 -3.21
C GLN A 262 6.06 20.72 -2.30
N GLU A 263 6.12 19.54 -1.73
CA GLU A 263 7.17 19.08 -0.81
C GLU A 263 8.51 18.89 -1.54
N THR A 264 8.46 18.28 -2.70
CA THR A 264 9.67 17.97 -3.49
C THR A 264 10.30 19.23 -4.07
N LEU A 265 9.53 20.19 -4.58
CA LEU A 265 10.04 21.48 -5.04
C LEU A 265 10.63 22.31 -3.90
N ALA A 266 9.97 22.31 -2.73
CA ALA A 266 10.51 22.98 -1.55
C ALA A 266 11.88 22.40 -1.16
N LEU A 267 12.01 21.07 -1.17
CA LEU A 267 13.28 20.42 -0.87
C LEU A 267 14.34 20.70 -1.94
N HIS A 268 13.98 20.62 -3.22
CA HIS A 268 14.89 20.93 -4.33
C HIS A 268 15.37 22.38 -4.28
N ALA A 269 14.48 23.33 -3.97
CA ALA A 269 14.84 24.73 -3.83
C ALA A 269 15.87 24.97 -2.71
N VAL A 270 15.80 24.22 -1.60
CA VAL A 270 16.76 24.32 -0.49
C VAL A 270 18.10 23.64 -0.82
N LEU A 271 18.09 22.55 -1.61
CA LEU A 271 19.31 21.79 -1.98
C LEU A 271 19.99 22.36 -3.24
N GLY A 272 19.25 23.05 -4.10
CA GLY A 272 19.74 23.60 -5.34
C GLY A 272 20.26 22.57 -6.33
N GLU A 273 21.22 22.95 -7.14
CA GLU A 273 21.83 22.09 -8.18
C GLU A 273 22.58 20.86 -7.63
N GLN A 274 22.76 20.77 -6.33
CA GLN A 274 23.34 19.58 -5.68
C GLN A 274 22.35 18.41 -5.62
N SER A 275 21.11 18.60 -6.06
CA SER A 275 20.08 17.56 -6.09
C SER A 275 19.46 17.39 -7.48
N LEU A 276 19.03 16.18 -7.80
CA LEU A 276 18.28 15.88 -9.01
C LEU A 276 16.79 15.68 -8.63
N ASP A 277 15.89 16.48 -9.22
CA ASP A 277 14.45 16.33 -9.05
C ASP A 277 13.84 15.44 -10.15
N LEU A 278 13.33 14.30 -9.78
CA LEU A 278 12.60 13.35 -10.64
C LEU A 278 11.10 13.29 -10.33
N THR A 279 10.55 14.24 -9.59
CA THR A 279 9.14 14.27 -9.20
C THR A 279 8.21 14.27 -10.42
N GLY A 280 7.35 13.24 -10.49
CA GLY A 280 6.43 13.06 -11.62
C GLY A 280 7.10 12.70 -12.95
N ARG A 281 8.41 12.40 -12.94
CA ARG A 281 9.19 12.03 -14.14
C ARG A 281 9.49 10.54 -14.23
N THR A 282 9.10 9.78 -13.25
CA THR A 282 9.27 8.32 -13.20
C THR A 282 7.92 7.63 -13.15
N SER A 283 7.77 6.58 -13.92
CA SER A 283 6.75 5.58 -13.67
C SER A 283 7.10 4.75 -12.42
N LEU A 284 6.21 3.89 -11.93
CA LEU A 284 6.55 3.01 -10.79
C LEU A 284 7.65 2.01 -11.14
N VAL A 285 7.69 1.53 -12.39
CA VAL A 285 8.74 0.62 -12.87
C VAL A 285 10.09 1.34 -12.97
N ASP A 286 10.09 2.59 -13.45
CA ASP A 286 11.30 3.41 -13.48
C ASP A 286 11.79 3.71 -12.05
N LEU A 287 10.87 4.03 -11.13
CA LEU A 287 11.21 4.27 -9.73
C LEU A 287 11.86 3.04 -9.08
N LEU A 288 11.37 1.83 -9.38
CA LEU A 288 12.01 0.59 -8.90
C LEU A 288 13.46 0.49 -9.40
N ALA A 289 13.72 0.82 -10.68
CA ALA A 289 15.06 0.79 -11.24
C ALA A 289 15.96 1.89 -10.62
N VAL A 290 15.44 3.09 -10.39
CA VAL A 290 16.12 4.17 -9.67
C VAL A 290 16.47 3.74 -8.24
N LEU A 291 15.53 3.13 -7.53
CA LEU A 291 15.74 2.63 -6.16
C LEU A 291 16.78 1.49 -6.12
N LYS A 292 16.78 0.59 -7.12
CA LYS A 292 17.76 -0.49 -7.19
C LYS A 292 19.20 0.00 -7.32
N GLY A 293 19.41 1.11 -8.05
CA GLY A 293 20.72 1.73 -8.25
C GLY A 293 21.15 2.67 -7.12
N ALA A 294 20.27 2.99 -6.19
CA ALA A 294 20.55 3.91 -5.09
C ALA A 294 21.29 3.22 -3.94
N HIS A 295 22.18 3.95 -3.26
CA HIS A 295 22.80 3.47 -2.02
C HIS A 295 21.75 3.25 -0.92
N CYS A 296 20.80 4.15 -0.81
CA CYS A 296 19.68 4.02 0.13
C CYS A 296 18.49 4.88 -0.28
N LEU A 297 17.35 4.60 0.35
CA LEU A 297 16.16 5.43 0.37
C LEU A 297 16.01 6.07 1.75
N ILE A 298 15.72 7.37 1.80
CA ILE A 298 15.20 8.07 2.98
C ILE A 298 13.79 8.52 2.66
N SER A 299 12.81 8.02 3.39
CA SER A 299 11.41 8.30 3.07
C SER A 299 10.54 8.32 4.32
N VAL A 300 9.46 9.05 4.27
CA VAL A 300 8.35 8.88 5.21
C VAL A 300 7.56 7.60 4.90
N ASP A 301 6.64 7.22 5.77
CA ASP A 301 5.75 6.06 5.64
C ASP A 301 4.85 6.15 4.39
N THR A 302 5.34 5.63 3.27
CA THR A 302 4.68 5.60 1.96
C THR A 302 4.97 4.30 1.21
N GLY A 303 4.29 4.10 0.08
CA GLY A 303 4.58 2.94 -0.80
C GLY A 303 6.03 2.83 -1.27
N ALA A 304 6.79 3.93 -1.27
CA ALA A 304 8.20 3.95 -1.70
C ALA A 304 9.10 3.07 -0.82
N VAL A 305 8.83 2.97 0.49
CA VAL A 305 9.63 2.11 1.39
C VAL A 305 9.48 0.64 1.02
N HIS A 306 8.28 0.22 0.60
CA HIS A 306 8.00 -1.14 0.17
C HIS A 306 8.60 -1.44 -1.22
N LEU A 307 8.55 -0.46 -2.15
CA LEU A 307 9.20 -0.56 -3.45
C LEU A 307 10.72 -0.70 -3.29
N ALA A 308 11.34 0.09 -2.43
CA ALA A 308 12.77 0.03 -2.15
C ALA A 308 13.17 -1.33 -1.54
N ALA A 309 12.43 -1.80 -0.54
CA ALA A 309 12.65 -3.12 0.05
C ALA A 309 12.52 -4.23 -1.00
N ALA A 310 11.58 -4.11 -1.94
CA ALA A 310 11.35 -5.10 -2.99
C ALA A 310 12.53 -5.25 -3.97
N VAL A 311 13.30 -4.19 -4.18
CA VAL A 311 14.49 -4.22 -5.04
C VAL A 311 15.82 -4.37 -4.28
N GLY A 312 15.75 -4.56 -2.94
CA GLY A 312 16.92 -4.74 -2.08
C GLY A 312 17.69 -3.45 -1.78
N CYS A 313 17.10 -2.28 -2.04
CA CYS A 313 17.64 -1.00 -1.61
C CYS A 313 17.61 -0.89 -0.09
N THR A 314 18.65 -0.30 0.51
CA THR A 314 18.66 0.01 1.95
C THR A 314 17.63 1.08 2.26
N VAL A 315 16.73 0.84 3.21
CA VAL A 315 15.64 1.75 3.57
C VAL A 315 15.86 2.36 4.95
N PHE A 316 15.87 3.67 5.02
CA PHE A 316 15.74 4.46 6.25
C PHE A 316 14.36 5.12 6.24
N GLY A 317 13.38 4.41 6.79
CA GLY A 317 11.98 4.82 6.79
C GLY A 317 11.61 5.56 8.07
N LEU A 318 10.95 6.70 7.94
CA LEU A 318 10.44 7.51 9.03
C LEU A 318 8.98 7.15 9.27
N PHE A 319 8.65 6.67 10.46
CA PHE A 319 7.30 6.18 10.80
C PHE A 319 6.77 6.83 12.07
N SER A 320 5.50 7.14 12.08
CA SER A 320 4.82 7.67 13.28
C SER A 320 4.54 6.58 14.34
N GLY A 321 4.58 5.31 13.94
CA GLY A 321 4.15 4.16 14.74
C GLY A 321 2.72 3.71 14.48
N PHE A 322 1.95 4.45 13.66
CA PHE A 322 0.65 4.00 13.21
C PHE A 322 0.78 2.74 12.35
N HIS A 323 -0.02 1.74 12.61
CA HIS A 323 0.10 0.40 12.01
C HIS A 323 1.45 -0.31 12.28
N TYR A 324 2.09 -0.02 13.43
CA TYR A 324 3.28 -0.75 13.87
C TYR A 324 3.08 -2.27 13.79
N GLY A 325 4.07 -2.96 13.29
CA GLY A 325 4.04 -4.41 13.06
C GLY A 325 3.39 -4.82 11.75
N ARG A 326 2.45 -4.05 11.22
CA ARG A 326 1.78 -4.38 9.95
C ARG A 326 2.60 -4.02 8.71
N PHE A 327 3.16 -2.81 8.67
CA PHE A 327 3.91 -2.28 7.53
C PHE A 327 5.39 -2.05 7.85
N ALA A 328 5.71 -1.82 9.10
CA ALA A 328 7.07 -1.65 9.61
C ALA A 328 7.14 -2.04 11.09
N PRO A 329 8.31 -2.52 11.57
CA PRO A 329 9.50 -2.85 10.79
C PRO A 329 9.31 -4.11 9.92
N TYR A 330 10.12 -4.25 8.89
CA TYR A 330 10.18 -5.50 8.13
C TYR A 330 10.79 -6.61 8.99
N PRO A 331 10.26 -7.85 8.89
CA PRO A 331 10.90 -9.01 9.51
C PRO A 331 12.32 -9.20 8.97
N GLU A 332 13.26 -9.48 9.86
CA GLU A 332 14.69 -9.67 9.52
C GLU A 332 14.88 -10.80 8.47
N ALA A 333 14.06 -11.84 8.57
CA ALA A 333 14.05 -12.94 7.59
C ALA A 333 13.71 -12.49 6.16
N MET A 334 13.03 -11.35 5.96
CA MET A 334 12.71 -10.80 4.67
C MET A 334 13.80 -9.85 4.16
N THR A 335 14.35 -9.03 5.03
CA THR A 335 15.46 -8.11 4.73
C THR A 335 16.12 -7.58 5.99
N SER A 336 17.44 -7.56 6.00
CA SER A 336 18.27 -6.90 7.02
C SER A 336 18.56 -5.43 6.69
N ARG A 337 18.04 -4.90 5.58
CA ARG A 337 18.31 -3.57 5.05
C ARG A 337 17.15 -2.57 5.25
N PHE A 338 16.26 -2.83 6.18
CA PHE A 338 15.11 -1.97 6.46
C PHE A 338 15.17 -1.44 7.88
N PHE A 339 15.38 -0.14 8.02
CA PHE A 339 15.54 0.55 9.29
C PHE A 339 14.37 1.51 9.52
N ALA A 340 13.46 1.13 10.40
CA ALA A 340 12.33 1.96 10.78
C ALA A 340 12.74 2.91 11.91
N ILE A 341 12.53 4.20 11.73
CA ILE A 341 12.90 5.27 12.66
C ILE A 341 11.62 5.92 13.16
N TYR A 342 11.44 5.93 14.48
CA TYR A 342 10.24 6.44 15.14
C TYR A 342 10.55 7.66 16.01
N PRO A 343 9.54 8.50 16.34
CA PRO A 343 9.67 9.48 17.42
C PRO A 343 10.04 8.81 18.75
N GLY A 344 10.75 9.50 19.62
CA GLY A 344 11.21 8.93 20.89
C GLY A 344 10.08 8.38 21.77
N GLU A 345 8.96 9.06 21.83
CA GLU A 345 7.76 8.61 22.56
C GLU A 345 7.21 7.28 21.99
N THR A 346 7.23 7.14 20.66
CA THR A 346 6.79 5.90 19.98
C THR A 346 7.74 4.75 20.30
N GLU A 347 9.06 4.98 20.27
CA GLU A 347 10.05 3.96 20.64
C GLU A 347 9.91 3.49 22.09
N GLU A 348 9.62 4.40 23.00
CA GLU A 348 9.37 4.05 24.40
C GLU A 348 8.14 3.16 24.55
N LYS A 349 7.06 3.45 23.81
CA LYS A 349 5.86 2.61 23.79
C LYS A 349 6.13 1.24 23.16
N ILE A 350 6.92 1.18 22.09
CA ILE A 350 7.37 -0.09 21.48
C ILE A 350 8.15 -0.91 22.52
N ARG A 351 9.15 -0.30 23.14
CA ARG A 351 10.03 -0.98 24.12
C ARG A 351 9.28 -1.49 25.35
N SER A 352 8.27 -0.75 25.80
CA SER A 352 7.44 -1.13 26.97
C SER A 352 6.28 -2.06 26.59
N GLY A 353 6.14 -2.49 25.32
CA GLY A 353 5.03 -3.34 24.87
C GLY A 353 3.65 -2.67 24.93
N ARG A 354 3.60 -1.34 25.13
CA ARG A 354 2.35 -0.57 25.24
C ARG A 354 1.83 -0.05 23.90
N LEU A 355 2.52 -0.39 22.80
CA LEU A 355 2.08 0.01 21.47
C LEU A 355 1.06 -0.99 20.95
N ALA A 356 -0.22 -0.74 21.19
CA ALA A 356 -1.29 -1.42 20.46
C ALA A 356 -1.42 -0.81 19.06
N ALA A 357 -1.80 -1.62 18.08
CA ALA A 357 -1.81 -1.22 16.67
C ALA A 357 -2.69 0.03 16.37
N ARG A 358 -3.62 0.40 17.26
CA ARG A 358 -4.58 1.49 17.07
C ARG A 358 -4.58 2.60 18.12
N ASP A 359 -4.14 2.32 19.34
CA ASP A 359 -4.35 3.23 20.48
C ASP A 359 -3.27 4.30 20.65
N VAL A 360 -2.34 4.37 19.72
CA VAL A 360 -1.24 5.31 19.84
C VAL A 360 -1.62 6.60 19.14
N PRO A 361 -1.58 7.74 19.86
CA PRO A 361 -1.53 9.03 19.20
C PRO A 361 -0.38 8.95 18.21
N VAL A 362 -0.67 9.19 16.94
CA VAL A 362 0.33 9.24 15.87
C VAL A 362 1.45 10.18 16.36
N GLY A 363 2.65 9.66 16.60
CA GLY A 363 3.77 10.48 17.03
C GLY A 363 4.02 11.53 15.95
N GLU A 364 4.23 12.77 16.38
CA GLU A 364 4.52 13.83 15.42
C GLU A 364 5.83 13.51 14.70
N MET A 365 5.78 13.35 13.40
CA MET A 365 6.95 13.05 12.56
C MET A 365 8.04 14.13 12.72
N ALA A 366 7.63 15.38 12.92
CA ALA A 366 8.54 16.50 13.19
C ALA A 366 9.41 16.31 14.44
N LYS A 367 8.99 15.47 15.38
CA LYS A 367 9.75 15.14 16.60
C LYS A 367 10.87 14.12 16.36
N ILE A 368 11.06 13.61 15.16
CA ILE A 368 12.24 12.79 14.82
C ILE A 368 13.41 13.73 14.54
N PRO A 369 14.45 13.77 15.42
CA PRO A 369 15.58 14.67 15.22
C PRO A 369 16.48 14.21 14.06
N VAL A 370 17.09 15.16 13.35
CA VAL A 370 18.04 14.87 12.26
C VAL A 370 19.21 14.02 12.75
N GLU A 371 19.73 14.30 13.94
CA GLU A 371 20.85 13.58 14.57
C GLU A 371 20.51 12.09 14.80
N LYS A 372 19.26 11.79 15.10
CA LYS A 372 18.79 10.42 15.25
C LYS A 372 18.83 9.69 13.90
N VAL A 373 18.31 10.34 12.86
CA VAL A 373 18.29 9.78 11.50
C VAL A 373 19.72 9.53 11.02
N LEU A 374 20.60 10.51 11.16
CA LEU A 374 22.01 10.39 10.78
C LEU A 374 22.73 9.29 11.56
N ARG A 375 22.47 9.17 12.87
CA ARG A 375 23.05 8.09 13.70
C ARG A 375 22.63 6.71 13.20
N VAL A 376 21.35 6.52 12.87
CA VAL A 376 20.86 5.24 12.35
C VAL A 376 21.49 4.96 10.99
N ILE A 377 21.59 5.96 10.11
CA ILE A 377 22.22 5.82 8.80
C ILE A 377 23.70 5.43 8.97
N THR A 378 24.47 6.18 9.75
CA THR A 378 25.92 5.93 9.94
C THR A 378 26.19 4.56 10.56
N LYS A 379 25.38 4.14 11.55
CA LYS A 379 25.52 2.82 12.18
C LYS A 379 25.28 1.67 11.21
N ASN A 380 24.40 1.85 10.24
CA ASN A 380 23.97 0.81 9.30
C ASN A 380 24.41 1.11 7.86
N TRP A 381 25.45 1.94 7.71
CA TRP A 381 26.01 2.27 6.41
C TRP A 381 26.67 1.04 5.80
N ILE A 382 26.32 0.72 4.57
CA ILE A 382 26.89 -0.39 3.80
C ILE A 382 27.73 0.23 2.69
N ASN A 383 29.04 -0.02 2.73
CA ASN A 383 29.98 0.45 1.70
C ASN A 383 29.78 -0.26 0.35
#